data_c1cb72e0e1987475c0f6474b519b7312
#
_entry.id   c1cb72e0e1987475c0f6474b519b7312
#
_cell.length_a   1.000
_cell.length_b   1.000
_cell.length_c   1.000
_cell.angle_alpha   90.00
_cell.angle_beta   90.00
_cell.angle_gamma   90.00
#
_symmetry.space_group_name_H-M   'P 1'
#
loop_
_entity.id
_entity.type
_entity.pdbx_description
1 polymer ?
#
loop_
_entity_poly.entity_id
_entity_poly.type
_entity_poly.pdbx_seq_one_letter_code
_entity_poly.pdbx_strand_id
1 'polypeptide(L)'
;IALGAAGGAASAAPSKGEAESLKSRAQGLVEAGYPAVLAAVTDSKGESAGVAVGKGNLETGQAPPMDGEVRIGSNTKTFVAVVVMQMVQEGKVGLDEPIETYLPGLIKGEGIDGSRITVRQLLQHTSGLPEYTDTTPGSGDIFQVKDHYIPPRDLLDTALGKPAQFEPGAQWKYTNTNYLVLGMLVERVSQRPVGEQIDERIVKKLGLSHTYFPAPGDRSIKGTHPQGYHLSAEGKLEDITEMDPVWGWAAGAMVSTPSELNTFFQAVFDGRLLTQSSIDEMKNGAVDASSYLGPGTVYGLGLIGRSLSCGGTSWGHGGTIHGYQTDNAVGPDGTAVTVAVTALPSAIADQNNLESSAKEKHQRNKDAVDATLCHK
;
A
#
# COMPACT_ATOMS: atom_id res chain seq x y z
N ILE A 1 49.56 -3.56 -21.51
CA ILE A 1 48.40 -2.94 -20.83
C ILE A 1 47.16 -3.66 -21.36
N ALA A 2 46.61 -4.61 -20.57
CA ALA A 2 45.39 -5.33 -20.94
C ALA A 2 44.21 -4.59 -20.29
N LEU A 3 43.34 -4.02 -21.12
CA LEU A 3 42.04 -3.54 -20.67
C LEU A 3 41.12 -4.77 -20.43
N GLY A 4 40.83 -5.05 -19.16
CA GLY A 4 39.79 -5.99 -18.79
C GLY A 4 38.43 -5.35 -19.04
N ALA A 5 37.67 -5.87 -20.02
CA ALA A 5 36.27 -5.56 -20.20
C ALA A 5 35.48 -6.25 -19.07
N ALA A 6 34.96 -5.48 -18.15
CA ALA A 6 33.93 -5.95 -17.23
C ALA A 6 32.66 -6.20 -18.05
N GLY A 7 32.39 -7.45 -18.34
CA GLY A 7 31.14 -7.89 -18.93
C GLY A 7 30.00 -7.70 -17.91
N GLY A 8 29.23 -6.63 -18.05
CA GLY A 8 27.95 -6.48 -17.39
C GLY A 8 27.04 -7.60 -17.90
N ALA A 9 26.60 -8.48 -17.02
CA ALA A 9 25.57 -9.46 -17.35
C ALA A 9 24.31 -8.69 -17.77
N ALA A 10 23.93 -8.83 -19.03
CA ALA A 10 22.69 -8.30 -19.55
C ALA A 10 21.55 -9.10 -18.89
N SER A 11 20.82 -8.48 -17.95
CA SER A 11 19.55 -9.02 -17.47
C SER A 11 18.60 -9.10 -18.68
N ALA A 12 18.12 -10.29 -18.99
CA ALA A 12 17.08 -10.49 -20.00
C ALA A 12 15.72 -10.08 -19.40
N ALA A 13 14.74 -9.72 -20.23
CA ALA A 13 13.33 -9.61 -19.82
C ALA A 13 12.93 -10.84 -19.01
N PRO A 14 11.90 -10.72 -18.08
CA PRO A 14 11.48 -11.85 -17.27
C PRO A 14 11.35 -13.09 -18.12
N SER A 15 12.06 -14.13 -17.75
CA SER A 15 12.13 -15.35 -18.56
C SER A 15 10.76 -16.04 -18.62
N LYS A 16 10.55 -16.87 -19.65
CA LYS A 16 9.33 -17.72 -19.67
C LYS A 16 9.20 -18.54 -18.40
N GLY A 17 10.32 -18.97 -17.80
CA GLY A 17 10.35 -19.71 -16.54
C GLY A 17 9.86 -18.87 -15.36
N GLU A 18 10.21 -17.60 -15.28
CA GLU A 18 9.72 -16.70 -14.22
C GLU A 18 8.23 -16.43 -14.33
N ALA A 19 7.73 -16.20 -15.56
CA ALA A 19 6.30 -16.03 -15.80
C ALA A 19 5.49 -17.30 -15.45
N GLU A 20 5.97 -18.48 -15.82
CA GLU A 20 5.33 -19.75 -15.44
C GLU A 20 5.38 -20.00 -13.94
N SER A 21 6.49 -19.68 -13.27
CA SER A 21 6.64 -19.77 -11.83
C SER A 21 5.67 -18.82 -11.10
N LEU A 22 5.56 -17.56 -11.55
CA LEU A 22 4.60 -16.60 -11.02
C LEU A 22 3.16 -17.07 -11.20
N LYS A 23 2.83 -17.67 -12.38
CA LYS A 23 1.51 -18.23 -12.65
C LYS A 23 1.19 -19.41 -11.73
N SER A 24 2.13 -20.30 -11.47
CA SER A 24 1.95 -21.41 -10.54
C SER A 24 1.66 -20.93 -9.13
N ARG A 25 2.38 -19.88 -8.65
CA ARG A 25 2.12 -19.28 -7.32
C ARG A 25 0.75 -18.62 -7.27
N ALA A 26 0.38 -17.86 -8.29
CA ALA A 26 -0.93 -17.24 -8.39
C ALA A 26 -2.07 -18.30 -8.40
N GLN A 27 -1.88 -19.41 -9.10
CA GLN A 27 -2.81 -20.53 -9.09
C GLN A 27 -2.96 -21.15 -7.70
N GLY A 28 -1.85 -21.33 -6.95
CA GLY A 28 -1.87 -21.82 -5.57
C GLY A 28 -2.67 -20.89 -4.61
N LEU A 29 -2.72 -19.58 -4.89
CA LEU A 29 -3.56 -18.65 -4.14
C LEU A 29 -5.04 -18.80 -4.50
N VAL A 30 -5.39 -19.07 -5.77
CA VAL A 30 -6.78 -19.39 -6.16
C VAL A 30 -7.22 -20.68 -5.48
N GLU A 31 -6.36 -21.71 -5.44
CA GLU A 31 -6.62 -22.98 -4.74
C GLU A 31 -6.78 -22.79 -3.22
N ALA A 32 -6.12 -21.76 -2.66
CA ALA A 32 -6.30 -21.35 -1.27
C ALA A 32 -7.64 -20.64 -1.00
N GLY A 33 -8.44 -20.33 -2.03
CA GLY A 33 -9.80 -19.81 -1.92
C GLY A 33 -9.99 -18.37 -2.43
N TYR A 34 -8.96 -17.69 -2.91
CA TYR A 34 -9.13 -16.36 -3.50
C TYR A 34 -9.89 -16.46 -4.83
N PRO A 35 -10.91 -15.58 -5.09
CA PRO A 35 -11.66 -15.60 -6.33
C PRO A 35 -10.79 -15.41 -7.56
N ALA A 36 -9.95 -14.37 -7.54
CA ALA A 36 -8.98 -14.09 -8.60
C ALA A 36 -7.66 -13.57 -8.01
N VAL A 37 -6.59 -13.78 -8.77
CA VAL A 37 -5.25 -13.29 -8.47
C VAL A 37 -4.67 -12.65 -9.73
N LEU A 38 -4.17 -11.42 -9.58
CA LEU A 38 -3.39 -10.71 -10.58
C LEU A 38 -1.99 -10.52 -10.00
N ALA A 39 -0.96 -10.78 -10.78
CA ALA A 39 0.41 -10.55 -10.32
C ALA A 39 1.30 -10.09 -11.47
N ALA A 40 2.31 -9.30 -11.13
CA ALA A 40 3.33 -8.86 -12.07
C ALA A 40 4.72 -8.97 -11.45
N VAL A 41 5.70 -9.35 -12.25
CA VAL A 41 7.13 -9.22 -11.99
C VAL A 41 7.72 -8.26 -13.01
N THR A 42 8.53 -7.32 -12.54
CA THR A 42 9.20 -6.33 -13.40
C THR A 42 10.68 -6.34 -13.06
N ASP A 43 11.52 -6.60 -14.04
CA ASP A 43 12.98 -6.63 -13.85
C ASP A 43 13.55 -5.21 -13.62
N SER A 44 14.83 -5.13 -13.29
CA SER A 44 15.52 -3.85 -13.05
C SER A 44 15.63 -2.95 -14.28
N LYS A 45 15.26 -3.42 -15.48
CA LYS A 45 15.20 -2.63 -16.72
C LYS A 45 13.80 -2.12 -17.05
N GLY A 46 12.79 -2.53 -16.26
CA GLY A 46 11.40 -2.18 -16.47
C GLY A 46 10.63 -3.12 -17.40
N GLU A 47 11.23 -4.26 -17.81
CA GLU A 47 10.53 -5.29 -18.57
C GLU A 47 9.61 -6.07 -17.62
N SER A 48 8.33 -6.16 -17.98
CA SER A 48 7.30 -6.71 -17.09
C SER A 48 6.65 -7.97 -17.67
N ALA A 49 6.38 -8.95 -16.80
CA ALA A 49 5.54 -10.10 -17.11
C ALA A 49 4.41 -10.16 -16.07
N GLY A 50 3.17 -10.28 -16.55
CA GLY A 50 1.98 -10.36 -15.73
C GLY A 50 1.27 -11.70 -15.85
N VAL A 51 0.47 -12.05 -14.85
CA VAL A 51 -0.44 -13.19 -14.84
C VAL A 51 -1.77 -12.77 -14.21
N ALA A 52 -2.86 -13.38 -14.70
CA ALA A 52 -4.19 -13.24 -14.13
C ALA A 52 -4.86 -14.63 -14.14
N VAL A 53 -5.30 -15.10 -12.98
CA VAL A 53 -5.87 -16.46 -12.81
C VAL A 53 -7.10 -16.42 -11.90
N GLY A 54 -7.94 -17.44 -11.98
CA GLY A 54 -9.18 -17.55 -11.22
C GLY A 54 -10.38 -16.94 -11.94
N LYS A 55 -11.35 -16.46 -11.18
CA LYS A 55 -12.59 -15.86 -11.67
C LYS A 55 -12.65 -14.38 -11.27
N GLY A 56 -12.53 -13.50 -12.24
CA GLY A 56 -12.68 -12.05 -12.06
C GLY A 56 -14.13 -11.64 -11.76
N ASN A 57 -15.08 -12.48 -12.11
CA ASN A 57 -16.49 -12.36 -11.77
C ASN A 57 -17.03 -13.74 -11.36
N LEU A 58 -17.48 -13.88 -10.11
CA LEU A 58 -17.97 -15.17 -9.58
C LEU A 58 -19.32 -15.56 -10.15
N GLU A 59 -20.18 -14.59 -10.50
CA GLU A 59 -21.52 -14.84 -11.05
C GLU A 59 -21.43 -15.38 -12.49
N THR A 60 -20.65 -14.70 -13.35
CA THR A 60 -20.50 -15.06 -14.75
C THR A 60 -19.42 -16.09 -15.03
N GLY A 61 -18.49 -16.27 -14.08
CA GLY A 61 -17.29 -17.12 -14.26
C GLY A 61 -16.23 -16.50 -15.18
N GLN A 62 -16.37 -15.23 -15.56
CA GLN A 62 -15.40 -14.52 -16.42
C GLN A 62 -14.03 -14.47 -15.77
N ALA A 63 -12.99 -14.73 -16.57
CA ALA A 63 -11.60 -14.59 -16.11
C ALA A 63 -11.26 -13.13 -15.75
N PRO A 64 -10.34 -12.90 -14.79
CA PRO A 64 -9.86 -11.55 -14.52
C PRO A 64 -9.10 -10.97 -15.73
N PRO A 65 -9.21 -9.66 -15.99
CA PRO A 65 -8.41 -9.02 -17.02
C PRO A 65 -6.93 -9.09 -16.67
N MET A 66 -6.09 -9.28 -17.68
CA MET A 66 -4.64 -9.20 -17.52
C MET A 66 -4.26 -7.80 -17.07
N ASP A 67 -3.50 -7.69 -15.97
CA ASP A 67 -3.09 -6.40 -15.38
C ASP A 67 -4.28 -5.43 -15.13
N GLY A 68 -5.41 -5.96 -14.67
CA GLY A 68 -6.61 -5.17 -14.36
C GLY A 68 -6.40 -4.22 -13.18
N GLU A 69 -7.20 -3.15 -13.17
CA GLU A 69 -7.19 -2.19 -12.06
C GLU A 69 -7.74 -2.83 -10.78
N VAL A 70 -7.09 -2.55 -9.66
CA VAL A 70 -7.50 -3.00 -8.32
C VAL A 70 -7.36 -1.84 -7.33
N ARG A 71 -8.17 -1.85 -6.27
CA ARG A 71 -7.96 -0.93 -5.14
C ARG A 71 -6.71 -1.37 -4.39
N ILE A 72 -5.78 -0.44 -4.18
CA ILE A 72 -4.44 -0.76 -3.64
C ILE A 72 -4.30 -0.49 -2.14
N GLY A 73 -5.37 -0.05 -1.49
CA GLY A 73 -5.38 0.16 -0.04
C GLY A 73 -4.16 0.95 0.44
N SER A 74 -3.51 0.47 1.48
CA SER A 74 -2.40 1.16 2.14
C SER A 74 -1.14 1.40 1.29
N ASN A 75 -1.03 0.86 0.07
CA ASN A 75 0.01 1.32 -0.86
C ASN A 75 -0.09 2.82 -1.13
N THR A 76 -1.29 3.41 -1.01
CA THR A 76 -1.51 4.86 -1.05
C THR A 76 -0.57 5.62 -0.13
N LYS A 77 -0.23 5.04 1.03
CA LYS A 77 0.69 5.65 2.00
C LYS A 77 2.06 5.95 1.41
N THR A 78 2.60 5.03 0.62
CA THR A 78 3.91 5.27 -0.01
C THR A 78 3.82 6.39 -1.04
N PHE A 79 2.72 6.52 -1.81
CA PHE A 79 2.53 7.66 -2.71
C PHE A 79 2.51 8.99 -1.93
N VAL A 80 1.77 9.06 -0.83
CA VAL A 80 1.73 10.24 0.04
C VAL A 80 3.10 10.52 0.66
N ALA A 81 3.80 9.49 1.14
CA ALA A 81 5.14 9.63 1.71
C ALA A 81 6.14 10.20 0.68
N VAL A 82 6.11 9.73 -0.57
CA VAL A 82 6.94 10.26 -1.67
C VAL A 82 6.64 11.74 -1.90
N VAL A 83 5.38 12.15 -1.94
CA VAL A 83 5.01 13.58 -2.07
C VAL A 83 5.57 14.40 -0.91
N VAL A 84 5.42 13.93 0.34
CA VAL A 84 5.99 14.60 1.51
C VAL A 84 7.50 14.69 1.41
N MET A 85 8.20 13.61 1.02
CA MET A 85 9.66 13.62 0.86
C MET A 85 10.13 14.54 -0.26
N GLN A 86 9.38 14.70 -1.33
CA GLN A 86 9.65 15.72 -2.36
C GLN A 86 9.50 17.14 -1.80
N MET A 87 8.47 17.38 -0.97
CA MET A 87 8.33 18.68 -0.29
C MET A 87 9.46 18.94 0.71
N VAL A 88 10.02 17.90 1.31
CA VAL A 88 11.23 18.01 2.15
C VAL A 88 12.43 18.39 1.29
N GLN A 89 12.64 17.76 0.13
CA GLN A 89 13.69 18.11 -0.82
C GLN A 89 13.57 19.56 -1.33
N GLU A 90 12.34 20.05 -1.45
CA GLU A 90 12.03 21.43 -1.85
C GLU A 90 12.21 22.43 -0.70
N GLY A 91 12.55 21.99 0.51
CA GLY A 91 12.67 22.84 1.70
C GLY A 91 11.34 23.42 2.22
N LYS A 92 10.21 22.87 1.79
CA LYS A 92 8.86 23.28 2.19
C LYS A 92 8.38 22.62 3.47
N VAL A 93 8.91 21.43 3.78
CA VAL A 93 8.57 20.61 4.94
C VAL A 93 9.86 20.15 5.62
N GLY A 94 9.92 20.26 6.95
CA GLY A 94 10.97 19.68 7.77
C GLY A 94 10.50 18.37 8.38
N LEU A 95 11.29 17.29 8.25
CA LEU A 95 10.93 15.98 8.81
C LEU A 95 10.78 16.01 10.33
N ASP A 96 11.64 16.76 11.00
CA ASP A 96 11.69 16.84 12.45
C ASP A 96 10.94 18.07 13.01
N GLU A 97 10.27 18.83 12.13
CA GLU A 97 9.38 19.90 12.52
C GLU A 97 8.06 19.36 13.09
N PRO A 98 7.53 20.00 14.15
CA PRO A 98 6.22 19.68 14.68
C PRO A 98 5.11 19.87 13.63
N ILE A 99 4.12 18.97 13.62
CA ILE A 99 2.98 19.09 12.71
C ILE A 99 2.17 20.37 12.96
N GLU A 100 2.20 20.92 14.16
CA GLU A 100 1.59 22.19 14.54
C GLU A 100 2.09 23.36 13.68
N THR A 101 3.34 23.32 13.20
CA THR A 101 3.91 24.32 12.28
C THR A 101 3.10 24.46 11.00
N TYR A 102 2.57 23.35 10.49
CA TYR A 102 1.85 23.27 9.21
C TYR A 102 0.34 23.28 9.41
N LEU A 103 -0.15 22.67 10.47
CA LEU A 103 -1.57 22.49 10.78
C LEU A 103 -1.90 23.08 12.17
N PRO A 104 -1.78 24.40 12.34
CA PRO A 104 -1.91 25.04 13.65
C PRO A 104 -3.30 24.81 14.25
N GLY A 105 -3.32 24.32 15.49
CA GLY A 105 -4.52 24.09 16.27
C GLY A 105 -5.36 22.88 15.82
N LEU A 106 -4.92 22.14 14.81
CA LEU A 106 -5.70 21.03 14.26
C LEU A 106 -5.54 19.73 15.07
N ILE A 107 -4.33 19.40 15.49
CA ILE A 107 -4.01 18.13 16.13
C ILE A 107 -4.00 18.30 17.64
N LYS A 108 -5.19 18.14 18.25
CA LYS A 108 -5.43 18.32 19.69
C LYS A 108 -6.45 17.31 20.22
N GLY A 109 -6.21 16.76 21.41
CA GLY A 109 -7.10 15.83 22.08
C GLY A 109 -6.56 15.43 23.45
N GLU A 110 -7.17 14.45 24.09
CA GLU A 110 -6.70 13.92 25.36
C GLU A 110 -5.31 13.26 25.20
N GLY A 111 -4.29 13.88 25.77
CA GLY A 111 -2.89 13.47 25.61
C GLY A 111 -2.31 13.69 24.20
N ILE A 112 -3.06 14.37 23.31
CA ILE A 112 -2.64 14.66 21.94
C ILE A 112 -2.28 16.14 21.82
N ASP A 113 -1.04 16.40 21.38
CA ASP A 113 -0.50 17.75 21.14
C ASP A 113 0.35 17.78 19.86
N GLY A 114 -0.14 18.47 18.83
CA GLY A 114 0.54 18.61 17.54
C GLY A 114 1.90 19.25 17.62
N SER A 115 2.20 20.03 18.67
CA SER A 115 3.51 20.63 18.90
C SER A 115 4.60 19.63 19.32
N ARG A 116 4.19 18.41 19.70
CA ARG A 116 5.06 17.31 20.14
C ARG A 116 5.17 16.18 19.12
N ILE A 117 4.40 16.23 18.04
CA ILE A 117 4.36 15.20 16.99
C ILE A 117 5.08 15.76 15.77
N THR A 118 6.15 15.11 15.33
CA THR A 118 6.90 15.49 14.13
C THR A 118 6.34 14.85 12.86
N VAL A 119 6.65 15.43 11.70
CA VAL A 119 6.33 14.85 10.39
C VAL A 119 6.95 13.45 10.24
N ARG A 120 8.17 13.26 10.69
CA ARG A 120 8.86 11.94 10.73
C ARG A 120 8.04 10.91 11.51
N GLN A 121 7.56 11.26 12.69
CA GLN A 121 6.77 10.35 13.54
C GLN A 121 5.44 9.95 12.89
N LEU A 122 4.82 10.84 12.13
CA LEU A 122 3.63 10.52 11.32
C LEU A 122 3.98 9.53 10.20
N LEU A 123 5.03 9.80 9.41
CA LEU A 123 5.47 8.93 8.33
C LEU A 123 5.85 7.52 8.82
N GLN A 124 6.38 7.41 10.04
CA GLN A 124 6.93 6.19 10.61
C GLN A 124 5.98 5.44 11.55
N HIS A 125 4.78 5.97 11.82
CA HIS A 125 3.83 5.40 12.80
C HIS A 125 4.31 5.38 14.25
N THR A 126 5.05 6.42 14.66
CA THR A 126 5.51 6.61 16.04
C THR A 126 4.89 7.84 16.71
N SER A 127 3.80 8.38 16.17
CA SER A 127 3.14 9.60 16.65
C SER A 127 2.34 9.42 17.93
N GLY A 128 1.84 8.22 18.24
CA GLY A 128 0.90 7.95 19.31
C GLY A 128 -0.56 8.33 19.00
N LEU A 129 -0.87 8.80 17.78
CA LEU A 129 -2.25 9.10 17.38
C LEU A 129 -3.12 7.84 17.38
N PRO A 130 -4.37 7.93 17.87
CA PRO A 130 -5.32 6.82 17.87
C PRO A 130 -5.84 6.52 16.45
N GLU A 131 -6.28 5.27 16.26
CA GLU A 131 -6.85 4.79 14.99
C GLU A 131 -8.33 5.22 14.87
N TYR A 132 -8.72 5.75 13.71
CA TYR A 132 -10.11 6.11 13.43
C TYR A 132 -10.94 4.94 12.91
N THR A 133 -10.34 3.98 12.19
CA THR A 133 -11.07 2.93 11.48
C THR A 133 -11.80 1.96 12.41
N ASP A 134 -11.39 1.86 13.68
CA ASP A 134 -12.05 1.01 14.69
C ASP A 134 -13.48 1.43 15.01
N THR A 135 -13.84 2.68 14.72
CA THR A 135 -15.13 3.29 15.10
C THR A 135 -15.84 3.99 13.95
N THR A 136 -15.31 3.89 12.73
CA THR A 136 -16.01 4.38 11.54
C THR A 136 -17.15 3.42 11.18
N PRO A 137 -18.15 3.89 10.41
CA PRO A 137 -19.22 3.02 9.91
C PRO A 137 -18.72 1.74 9.23
N GLY A 138 -17.54 1.79 8.57
CA GLY A 138 -16.92 0.63 7.93
C GLY A 138 -16.33 -0.43 8.89
N SER A 139 -16.31 -0.19 10.21
CA SER A 139 -15.91 -1.20 11.20
C SER A 139 -17.01 -2.24 11.49
N GLY A 140 -18.24 -1.98 11.04
CA GLY A 140 -19.38 -2.90 11.09
C GLY A 140 -19.59 -3.62 9.75
N ASP A 141 -20.85 -3.81 9.37
CA ASP A 141 -21.23 -4.36 8.07
C ASP A 141 -20.98 -3.32 6.98
N ILE A 142 -19.91 -3.52 6.22
CA ILE A 142 -19.48 -2.61 5.15
C ILE A 142 -20.55 -2.42 4.07
N PHE A 143 -21.39 -3.43 3.80
CA PHE A 143 -22.44 -3.35 2.78
C PHE A 143 -23.51 -2.30 3.10
N GLN A 144 -23.71 -1.97 4.40
CA GLN A 144 -24.65 -0.93 4.82
C GLN A 144 -24.11 0.49 4.63
N VAL A 145 -22.78 0.66 4.56
CA VAL A 145 -22.13 1.97 4.57
C VAL A 145 -21.21 2.24 3.40
N LYS A 146 -20.97 1.25 2.54
CA LYS A 146 -20.04 1.34 1.40
C LYS A 146 -20.30 2.51 0.45
N ASP A 147 -21.49 3.05 0.44
CA ASP A 147 -21.93 4.15 -0.44
C ASP A 147 -21.85 5.52 0.25
N HIS A 148 -21.46 5.57 1.52
CA HIS A 148 -21.43 6.81 2.29
C HIS A 148 -20.07 7.49 2.20
N TYR A 149 -20.08 8.71 1.69
CA TYR A 149 -18.92 9.59 1.75
C TYR A 149 -18.75 10.14 3.17
N ILE A 150 -17.55 10.02 3.72
CA ILE A 150 -17.16 10.62 5.01
C ILE A 150 -16.00 11.57 4.75
N PRO A 151 -16.16 12.89 5.01
CA PRO A 151 -15.07 13.84 4.83
C PRO A 151 -13.82 13.46 5.64
N PRO A 152 -12.61 13.64 5.12
CA PRO A 152 -11.37 13.33 5.86
C PRO A 152 -11.27 14.05 7.21
N ARG A 153 -11.86 15.24 7.33
CA ARG A 153 -11.91 15.98 8.59
C ARG A 153 -12.72 15.23 9.65
N ASP A 154 -13.86 14.66 9.30
CA ASP A 154 -14.72 13.93 10.23
C ASP A 154 -14.05 12.62 10.70
N LEU A 155 -13.27 11.98 9.80
CA LEU A 155 -12.42 10.83 10.15
C LEU A 155 -11.34 11.24 11.18
N LEU A 156 -10.69 12.38 10.97
CA LEU A 156 -9.71 12.89 11.92
C LEU A 156 -10.36 13.22 13.27
N ASP A 157 -11.50 13.90 13.28
CA ASP A 157 -12.23 14.25 14.51
C ASP A 157 -12.65 12.99 15.28
N THR A 158 -13.00 11.91 14.58
CA THR A 158 -13.25 10.59 15.19
C THR A 158 -12.01 10.04 15.91
N ALA A 159 -10.82 10.17 15.30
CA ALA A 159 -9.58 9.79 15.97
C ALA A 159 -9.27 10.67 17.17
N LEU A 160 -9.33 12.00 17.00
CA LEU A 160 -8.98 12.97 18.04
C LEU A 160 -9.96 12.96 19.24
N GLY A 161 -11.14 12.36 19.08
CA GLY A 161 -12.08 12.08 20.16
C GLY A 161 -11.65 10.95 21.11
N LYS A 162 -10.56 10.23 20.78
CA LYS A 162 -9.98 9.15 21.61
C LYS A 162 -8.68 9.65 22.27
N PRO A 163 -8.28 9.10 23.43
CA PRO A 163 -7.00 9.45 24.05
C PRO A 163 -5.80 8.99 23.19
N ALA A 164 -4.67 9.67 23.34
CA ALA A 164 -3.40 9.24 22.76
C ALA A 164 -3.07 7.80 23.15
N GLN A 165 -2.52 7.04 22.24
CA GLN A 165 -2.15 5.65 22.52
C GLN A 165 -0.85 5.53 23.35
N PHE A 166 0.07 6.46 23.14
CA PHE A 166 1.36 6.58 23.82
C PHE A 166 1.98 7.96 23.52
N GLU A 167 3.03 8.31 24.24
CA GLU A 167 3.80 9.53 24.00
C GLU A 167 4.50 9.49 22.63
N PRO A 168 4.52 10.59 21.86
CA PRO A 168 5.19 10.64 20.58
C PRO A 168 6.64 10.12 20.64
N GLY A 169 6.98 9.19 19.77
CA GLY A 169 8.30 8.55 19.71
C GLY A 169 8.51 7.38 20.67
N ALA A 170 7.59 7.13 21.61
CA ALA A 170 7.80 6.09 22.63
C ALA A 170 7.60 4.65 22.11
N GLN A 171 6.72 4.48 21.13
CA GLN A 171 6.38 3.16 20.57
C GLN A 171 6.12 3.28 19.07
N TRP A 172 6.11 2.14 18.40
CA TRP A 172 5.61 2.00 17.05
C TRP A 172 4.23 1.34 17.08
N LYS A 173 3.25 1.97 16.42
CA LYS A 173 1.94 1.37 16.19
C LYS A 173 1.31 1.92 14.92
N TYR A 174 1.03 1.02 13.99
CA TYR A 174 0.40 1.38 12.73
C TYR A 174 -0.94 2.06 12.96
N THR A 175 -1.17 3.22 12.37
CA THR A 175 -2.45 3.92 12.37
C THR A 175 -2.69 4.68 11.07
N ASN A 176 -3.89 4.53 10.51
CA ASN A 176 -4.30 5.25 9.31
C ASN A 176 -4.41 6.76 9.56
N THR A 177 -4.69 7.16 10.79
CA THR A 177 -4.78 8.57 11.20
C THR A 177 -3.54 9.38 10.85
N ASN A 178 -2.34 8.78 10.95
CA ASN A 178 -1.11 9.45 10.57
C ASN A 178 -1.14 9.94 9.12
N TYR A 179 -1.67 9.14 8.21
CA TYR A 179 -1.71 9.46 6.79
C TYR A 179 -2.88 10.37 6.40
N LEU A 180 -3.96 10.41 7.20
CA LEU A 180 -4.92 11.51 7.11
C LEU A 180 -4.23 12.85 7.39
N VAL A 181 -3.47 12.92 8.48
CA VAL A 181 -2.74 14.14 8.86
C VAL A 181 -1.69 14.51 7.80
N LEU A 182 -0.95 13.54 7.26
CA LEU A 182 0.01 13.78 6.17
C LEU A 182 -0.66 14.25 4.87
N GLY A 183 -1.84 13.70 4.53
CA GLY A 183 -2.64 14.20 3.41
C GLY A 183 -3.04 15.67 3.61
N MET A 184 -3.51 16.04 4.80
CA MET A 184 -3.84 17.42 5.15
C MET A 184 -2.60 18.33 5.15
N LEU A 185 -1.44 17.84 5.59
CA LEU A 185 -0.15 18.55 5.45
C LEU A 185 0.14 18.87 3.99
N VAL A 186 0.05 17.86 3.09
CA VAL A 186 0.27 18.05 1.66
C VAL A 186 -0.65 19.11 1.09
N GLU A 187 -1.95 19.06 1.40
CA GLU A 187 -2.91 20.05 0.93
C GLU A 187 -2.62 21.45 1.48
N ARG A 188 -2.25 21.54 2.75
CA ARG A 188 -1.91 22.81 3.40
C ARG A 188 -0.69 23.48 2.78
N VAL A 189 0.37 22.70 2.55
CA VAL A 189 1.64 23.21 2.01
C VAL A 189 1.55 23.52 0.53
N SER A 190 0.86 22.69 -0.25
CA SER A 190 0.71 22.89 -1.71
C SER A 190 -0.43 23.81 -2.09
N GLN A 191 -1.41 24.04 -1.23
CA GLN A 191 -2.69 24.69 -1.52
C GLN A 191 -3.46 24.00 -2.66
N ARG A 192 -3.31 22.68 -2.76
CA ARG A 192 -3.92 21.82 -3.78
C ARG A 192 -4.35 20.49 -3.14
N PRO A 193 -5.39 19.82 -3.68
CA PRO A 193 -5.80 18.49 -3.22
C PRO A 193 -4.64 17.49 -3.26
N VAL A 194 -4.58 16.58 -2.28
CA VAL A 194 -3.55 15.54 -2.20
C VAL A 194 -3.53 14.65 -3.44
N GLY A 195 -4.70 14.32 -3.99
CA GLY A 195 -4.81 13.53 -5.22
C GLY A 195 -4.19 14.23 -6.42
N GLU A 196 -4.36 15.57 -6.55
CA GLU A 196 -3.69 16.37 -7.59
C GLU A 196 -2.17 16.37 -7.42
N GLN A 197 -1.67 16.47 -6.19
CA GLN A 197 -0.23 16.42 -5.92
C GLN A 197 0.37 15.05 -6.28
N ILE A 198 -0.34 13.97 -6.00
CA ILE A 198 0.06 12.61 -6.40
C ILE A 198 0.06 12.50 -7.94
N ASP A 199 -0.98 12.98 -8.60
CA ASP A 199 -1.10 12.94 -10.06
C ASP A 199 0.05 13.68 -10.75
N GLU A 200 0.28 14.94 -10.38
CA GLU A 200 1.31 15.78 -11.01
C GLU A 200 2.74 15.31 -10.72
N ARG A 201 3.00 14.90 -9.48
CA ARG A 201 4.35 14.60 -9.02
C ARG A 201 4.80 13.16 -9.30
N ILE A 202 3.85 12.23 -9.43
CA ILE A 202 4.13 10.81 -9.57
C ILE A 202 3.48 10.21 -10.81
N VAL A 203 2.15 10.23 -10.89
CA VAL A 203 1.39 9.52 -11.92
C VAL A 203 1.75 9.99 -13.32
N LYS A 204 1.64 11.28 -13.58
CA LYS A 204 2.02 11.88 -14.89
C LYS A 204 3.50 11.76 -15.18
N LYS A 205 4.34 11.95 -14.18
CA LYS A 205 5.79 11.87 -14.34
C LYS A 205 6.26 10.47 -14.76
N LEU A 206 5.59 9.42 -14.27
CA LEU A 206 5.91 8.03 -14.60
C LEU A 206 5.05 7.46 -15.74
N GLY A 207 4.05 8.19 -16.22
CA GLY A 207 3.14 7.73 -17.27
C GLY A 207 2.20 6.60 -16.84
N LEU A 208 1.78 6.59 -15.56
CA LEU A 208 0.90 5.57 -15.00
C LEU A 208 -0.56 5.84 -15.42
N SER A 209 -1.02 5.18 -16.47
CA SER A 209 -2.33 5.46 -17.08
C SER A 209 -3.51 4.83 -16.34
N HIS A 210 -3.23 3.86 -15.48
CA HIS A 210 -4.20 3.09 -14.69
C HIS A 210 -4.09 3.33 -13.17
N THR A 211 -3.27 4.31 -12.77
CA THR A 211 -3.09 4.68 -11.37
C THR A 211 -3.71 6.03 -11.11
N TYR A 212 -4.59 6.12 -10.12
CA TYR A 212 -5.25 7.38 -9.79
C TYR A 212 -5.73 7.42 -8.33
N PHE A 213 -5.91 8.64 -7.85
CA PHE A 213 -6.59 8.93 -6.59
C PHE A 213 -8.07 9.24 -6.92
N PRO A 214 -9.05 8.44 -6.43
CA PRO A 214 -10.48 8.67 -6.74
C PRO A 214 -10.94 10.04 -6.24
N ALA A 215 -11.82 10.67 -7.03
CA ALA A 215 -12.49 11.88 -6.59
C ALA A 215 -13.44 11.58 -5.41
N PRO A 216 -13.72 12.56 -4.52
CA PRO A 216 -14.71 12.40 -3.47
C PRO A 216 -16.07 11.93 -4.03
N GLY A 217 -16.63 10.86 -3.47
CA GLY A 217 -17.89 10.27 -3.92
C GLY A 217 -17.79 9.37 -5.17
N ASP A 218 -16.60 9.24 -5.80
CA ASP A 218 -16.42 8.30 -6.91
C ASP A 218 -16.19 6.88 -6.36
N ARG A 219 -17.19 6.04 -6.57
CA ARG A 219 -17.22 4.66 -6.06
C ARG A 219 -16.72 3.64 -7.08
N SER A 220 -16.55 4.05 -8.33
CA SER A 220 -16.22 3.15 -9.44
C SER A 220 -14.71 2.90 -9.56
N ILE A 221 -14.37 1.77 -10.18
CA ILE A 221 -13.04 1.54 -10.77
C ILE A 221 -13.18 1.83 -12.27
N LYS A 222 -12.33 2.71 -12.81
CA LYS A 222 -12.53 3.32 -14.14
C LYS A 222 -12.18 2.39 -15.30
N GLY A 223 -11.11 1.63 -15.18
CA GLY A 223 -10.62 0.72 -16.21
C GLY A 223 -11.17 -0.69 -16.07
N THR A 224 -10.65 -1.60 -16.89
CA THR A 224 -10.98 -3.03 -16.77
C THR A 224 -10.45 -3.58 -15.45
N HIS A 225 -11.30 -4.28 -14.73
CA HIS A 225 -10.96 -4.76 -13.38
C HIS A 225 -11.67 -6.09 -13.07
N PRO A 226 -11.11 -6.91 -12.16
CA PRO A 226 -11.86 -7.99 -11.55
C PRO A 226 -12.77 -7.43 -10.47
N GLN A 227 -13.88 -8.10 -10.19
CA GLN A 227 -14.70 -7.76 -9.04
C GLN A 227 -13.96 -8.12 -7.74
N GLY A 228 -14.11 -7.25 -6.71
CA GLY A 228 -13.65 -7.48 -5.36
C GLY A 228 -14.77 -8.05 -4.50
N TYR A 229 -14.44 -9.01 -3.63
CA TYR A 229 -15.43 -9.73 -2.84
C TYR A 229 -15.19 -9.58 -1.35
N HIS A 230 -16.27 -9.46 -0.60
CA HIS A 230 -16.26 -9.44 0.86
C HIS A 230 -17.29 -10.42 1.41
N LEU A 231 -17.04 -10.91 2.63
CA LEU A 231 -17.97 -11.84 3.28
C LEU A 231 -19.17 -11.05 3.84
N SER A 232 -20.37 -11.38 3.39
CA SER A 232 -21.61 -10.80 3.93
C SER A 232 -21.97 -11.40 5.29
N ALA A 233 -22.95 -10.80 5.97
CA ALA A 233 -23.47 -11.30 7.23
C ALA A 233 -24.06 -12.72 7.13
N GLU A 234 -24.51 -13.12 5.93
CA GLU A 234 -25.01 -14.44 5.59
C GLU A 234 -23.89 -15.48 5.31
N GLY A 235 -22.62 -15.08 5.41
CA GLY A 235 -21.47 -15.94 5.17
C GLY A 235 -21.20 -16.24 3.69
N LYS A 236 -21.62 -15.37 2.78
CA LYS A 236 -21.38 -15.48 1.35
C LYS A 236 -20.41 -14.41 0.86
N LEU A 237 -19.61 -14.75 -0.14
CA LEU A 237 -18.82 -13.74 -0.86
C LEU A 237 -19.73 -12.94 -1.77
N GLU A 238 -19.86 -11.65 -1.48
CA GLU A 238 -20.64 -10.69 -2.26
C GLU A 238 -19.73 -9.62 -2.86
N ASP A 239 -20.16 -9.09 -4.01
CA ASP A 239 -19.43 -8.05 -4.73
C ASP A 239 -19.43 -6.74 -3.95
N ILE A 240 -18.22 -6.21 -3.66
CA ILE A 240 -17.96 -4.95 -2.97
C ILE A 240 -17.14 -3.98 -3.85
N THR A 241 -17.03 -4.25 -5.14
CA THR A 241 -16.19 -3.47 -6.08
C THR A 241 -16.56 -1.99 -6.06
N GLU A 242 -17.87 -1.70 -6.10
CA GLU A 242 -18.38 -0.34 -5.98
C GLU A 242 -18.54 0.04 -4.51
N MET A 243 -17.64 0.88 -4.03
CA MET A 243 -17.69 1.46 -2.69
C MET A 243 -16.98 2.81 -2.68
N ASP A 244 -17.38 3.71 -1.80
CA ASP A 244 -16.64 4.96 -1.58
C ASP A 244 -15.33 4.66 -0.82
N PRO A 245 -14.16 4.85 -1.44
CA PRO A 245 -12.87 4.56 -0.79
C PRO A 245 -12.39 5.70 0.11
N VAL A 246 -13.14 6.80 0.20
CA VAL A 246 -12.69 8.04 0.85
C VAL A 246 -12.48 7.87 2.35
N TRP A 247 -13.15 6.93 3.00
CA TRP A 247 -12.79 6.59 4.38
C TRP A 247 -11.34 6.07 4.52
N GLY A 248 -10.70 5.64 3.44
CA GLY A 248 -9.25 5.39 3.37
C GLY A 248 -8.44 6.65 3.03
N TRP A 249 -9.00 7.53 2.21
CA TRP A 249 -8.42 8.78 1.68
C TRP A 249 -6.90 8.67 1.46
N ALA A 250 -6.09 9.58 2.04
CA ALA A 250 -4.62 9.57 1.94
C ALA A 250 -3.96 8.33 2.58
N ALA A 251 -4.70 7.54 3.34
CA ALA A 251 -4.22 6.29 3.92
C ALA A 251 -4.52 5.05 3.05
N GLY A 252 -5.48 5.13 2.07
CA GLY A 252 -5.87 3.90 1.41
C GLY A 252 -6.78 3.97 0.18
N ALA A 253 -7.05 5.14 -0.42
CA ALA A 253 -8.11 5.28 -1.42
C ALA A 253 -7.72 4.93 -2.86
N MET A 254 -6.43 4.85 -3.21
CA MET A 254 -6.00 4.78 -4.61
C MET A 254 -6.33 3.45 -5.30
N VAL A 255 -6.36 3.53 -6.63
CA VAL A 255 -6.47 2.42 -7.58
C VAL A 255 -5.20 2.36 -8.42
N SER A 256 -4.75 1.16 -8.78
CA SER A 256 -3.62 0.92 -9.68
C SER A 256 -3.70 -0.49 -10.28
N THR A 257 -2.71 -0.87 -11.07
CA THR A 257 -2.50 -2.24 -11.55
C THR A 257 -1.23 -2.84 -10.95
N PRO A 258 -1.04 -4.18 -10.94
CA PRO A 258 0.20 -4.80 -10.48
C PRO A 258 1.45 -4.29 -11.17
N SER A 259 1.43 -4.09 -12.50
CA SER A 259 2.60 -3.62 -13.25
C SER A 259 2.92 -2.15 -12.96
N GLU A 260 1.90 -1.29 -12.83
CA GLU A 260 2.12 0.12 -12.50
C GLU A 260 2.57 0.32 -11.06
N LEU A 261 2.12 -0.52 -10.10
CA LEU A 261 2.69 -0.55 -8.76
C LEU A 261 4.18 -0.92 -8.78
N ASN A 262 4.58 -1.93 -9.57
CA ASN A 262 5.98 -2.27 -9.73
C ASN A 262 6.79 -1.07 -10.27
N THR A 263 6.29 -0.41 -11.32
CA THR A 263 6.90 0.79 -11.91
C THR A 263 7.06 1.91 -10.88
N PHE A 264 6.02 2.16 -10.07
CA PHE A 264 6.06 3.16 -9.01
C PHE A 264 7.11 2.80 -7.93
N PHE A 265 7.09 1.57 -7.40
CA PHE A 265 8.03 1.19 -6.35
C PHE A 265 9.48 1.15 -6.83
N GLN A 266 9.74 0.74 -8.08
CA GLN A 266 11.07 0.90 -8.67
C GLN A 266 11.49 2.36 -8.73
N ALA A 267 10.57 3.26 -9.17
CA ALA A 267 10.85 4.68 -9.29
C ALA A 267 11.12 5.37 -7.94
N VAL A 268 10.63 4.82 -6.83
CA VAL A 268 10.97 5.28 -5.48
C VAL A 268 12.47 5.07 -5.19
N PHE A 269 13.07 3.98 -5.71
CA PHE A 269 14.42 3.57 -5.34
C PHE A 269 15.50 3.86 -6.39
N ASP A 270 15.13 4.17 -7.64
CA ASP A 270 16.08 4.34 -8.75
C ASP A 270 16.39 5.80 -9.09
N GLY A 271 15.94 6.75 -8.27
CA GLY A 271 16.22 8.17 -8.43
C GLY A 271 15.24 8.93 -9.34
N ARG A 272 14.26 8.27 -9.95
CA ARG A 272 13.26 8.95 -10.80
C ARG A 272 12.33 9.88 -10.00
N LEU A 273 12.01 9.55 -8.76
CA LEU A 273 11.10 10.33 -7.92
C LEU A 273 11.81 11.10 -6.80
N LEU A 274 12.86 10.52 -6.21
CA LEU A 274 13.55 11.02 -5.03
C LEU A 274 15.06 11.01 -5.24
N THR A 275 15.77 11.89 -4.54
CA THR A 275 17.23 11.83 -4.47
C THR A 275 17.67 10.63 -3.60
N GLN A 276 18.90 10.15 -3.82
CA GLN A 276 19.47 9.05 -3.01
C GLN A 276 19.42 9.36 -1.51
N SER A 277 19.72 10.60 -1.13
CA SER A 277 19.66 11.03 0.28
C SER A 277 18.26 10.87 0.88
N SER A 278 17.19 11.19 0.10
CA SER A 278 15.81 11.01 0.56
C SER A 278 15.42 9.53 0.61
N ILE A 279 15.90 8.71 -0.32
CA ILE A 279 15.68 7.25 -0.31
C ILE A 279 16.34 6.63 0.93
N ASP A 280 17.58 7.05 1.23
CA ASP A 280 18.30 6.60 2.41
C ASP A 280 17.59 7.03 3.69
N GLU A 281 17.07 8.26 3.75
CA GLU A 281 16.29 8.79 4.86
C GLU A 281 14.99 7.99 5.08
N MET A 282 14.32 7.56 4.01
CA MET A 282 13.11 6.73 4.12
C MET A 282 13.39 5.33 4.71
N LYS A 283 14.59 4.81 4.54
CA LYS A 283 15.00 3.48 5.01
C LYS A 283 15.76 3.52 6.33
N ASN A 284 16.58 4.55 6.53
CA ASN A 284 17.41 4.70 7.72
C ASN A 284 16.55 5.00 8.96
N GLY A 285 16.89 4.37 10.07
CA GLY A 285 16.10 4.50 11.29
C GLY A 285 14.76 3.77 11.25
N ALA A 286 14.57 2.85 10.30
CA ALA A 286 13.40 1.98 10.30
C ALA A 286 13.28 1.23 11.62
N VAL A 287 12.07 1.16 12.15
CA VAL A 287 11.75 0.58 13.45
C VAL A 287 11.17 -0.83 13.31
N ASP A 288 11.33 -1.67 14.32
CA ASP A 288 10.75 -3.00 14.33
C ASP A 288 9.22 -2.93 14.26
N ALA A 289 8.66 -3.61 13.26
CA ALA A 289 7.23 -3.71 13.01
C ALA A 289 6.72 -5.17 13.06
N SER A 290 7.57 -6.07 13.54
CA SER A 290 7.33 -7.53 13.53
C SER A 290 6.08 -7.94 14.30
N SER A 291 5.71 -7.21 15.36
CA SER A 291 4.53 -7.50 16.17
C SER A 291 3.21 -7.39 15.41
N TYR A 292 3.16 -6.56 14.38
CA TYR A 292 1.95 -6.32 13.57
C TYR A 292 2.07 -6.84 12.14
N LEU A 293 3.23 -6.61 11.50
CA LEU A 293 3.45 -6.95 10.08
C LEU A 293 4.05 -8.34 9.87
N GLY A 294 4.45 -9.02 10.95
CA GLY A 294 5.05 -10.35 10.93
C GLY A 294 6.57 -10.35 11.08
N PRO A 295 7.16 -11.51 11.39
CA PRO A 295 8.59 -11.62 11.71
C PRO A 295 9.50 -11.04 10.61
N GLY A 296 10.61 -10.41 11.04
CA GLY A 296 11.62 -9.86 10.14
C GLY A 296 11.18 -8.63 9.36
N THR A 297 10.15 -7.91 9.82
CA THR A 297 9.67 -6.67 9.19
C THR A 297 10.07 -5.44 10.00
N VAL A 298 10.45 -4.39 9.27
CA VAL A 298 10.72 -3.05 9.80
C VAL A 298 9.87 -2.02 9.04
N TYR A 299 9.62 -0.86 9.65
CA TYR A 299 8.88 0.24 9.02
C TYR A 299 9.72 1.51 8.97
N GLY A 300 9.95 2.01 7.77
CA GLY A 300 10.63 3.28 7.51
C GLY A 300 9.65 4.45 7.37
N LEU A 301 9.97 5.44 6.55
CA LEU A 301 9.08 6.56 6.27
C LEU A 301 8.13 6.19 5.11
N GLY A 302 7.03 5.55 5.42
CA GLY A 302 6.04 5.08 4.44
C GLY A 302 6.47 3.85 3.63
N LEU A 303 7.42 3.08 4.13
CA LEU A 303 7.96 1.87 3.51
C LEU A 303 8.05 0.72 4.51
N ILE A 304 7.74 -0.48 4.06
CA ILE A 304 7.95 -1.72 4.80
C ILE A 304 9.20 -2.40 4.26
N GLY A 305 10.17 -2.66 5.13
CA GLY A 305 11.31 -3.52 4.84
C GLY A 305 11.05 -4.94 5.33
N ARG A 306 11.34 -5.96 4.51
CA ARG A 306 11.20 -7.38 4.86
C ARG A 306 12.46 -8.16 4.53
N SER A 307 12.91 -8.98 5.47
CA SER A 307 13.99 -9.92 5.21
C SER A 307 13.54 -10.97 4.18
N LEU A 308 14.32 -11.14 3.13
CA LEU A 308 14.09 -12.16 2.10
C LEU A 308 14.63 -13.52 2.54
N SER A 309 13.97 -14.59 2.16
CA SER A 309 14.39 -15.98 2.44
C SER A 309 15.73 -16.35 1.76
N CYS A 310 16.11 -15.66 0.70
CA CYS A 310 17.39 -15.80 0.02
C CYS A 310 18.47 -14.82 0.52
N GLY A 311 18.18 -14.04 1.55
CA GLY A 311 19.07 -13.02 2.09
C GLY A 311 18.82 -11.62 1.54
N GLY A 312 19.23 -10.62 2.31
CA GLY A 312 18.97 -9.22 1.99
C GLY A 312 17.58 -8.76 2.47
N THR A 313 17.25 -7.53 2.12
CA THR A 313 15.98 -6.88 2.51
C THR A 313 15.27 -6.35 1.25
N SER A 314 14.03 -6.72 1.08
CA SER A 314 13.13 -6.09 0.11
C SER A 314 12.41 -4.91 0.74
N TRP A 315 12.07 -3.92 -0.09
CA TRP A 315 11.34 -2.74 0.34
C TRP A 315 10.10 -2.52 -0.52
N GLY A 316 8.99 -2.19 0.12
CA GLY A 316 7.71 -1.93 -0.55
C GLY A 316 6.66 -1.50 0.45
N HIS A 317 5.43 -1.86 0.19
CA HIS A 317 4.30 -1.74 1.11
C HIS A 317 3.29 -2.84 0.77
N GLY A 318 2.26 -2.99 1.57
CA GLY A 318 1.09 -3.79 1.22
C GLY A 318 -0.16 -2.93 1.30
N GLY A 319 -1.26 -3.45 0.82
CA GLY A 319 -2.53 -2.75 0.91
C GLY A 319 -3.68 -3.68 1.18
N THR A 320 -4.54 -3.29 2.11
CA THR A 320 -5.76 -4.00 2.47
C THR A 320 -6.91 -3.02 2.44
N ILE A 321 -7.93 -3.34 1.68
CA ILE A 321 -9.19 -2.61 1.61
C ILE A 321 -10.28 -3.65 1.27
N HIS A 322 -11.53 -3.42 1.67
CA HIS A 322 -12.61 -4.37 1.38
C HIS A 322 -12.63 -4.75 -0.10
N GLY A 323 -12.68 -6.04 -0.37
CA GLY A 323 -12.65 -6.61 -1.71
C GLY A 323 -11.27 -6.83 -2.32
N TYR A 324 -10.20 -6.21 -1.80
CA TYR A 324 -8.87 -6.31 -2.41
C TYR A 324 -7.75 -6.33 -1.37
N GLN A 325 -6.71 -7.11 -1.65
CA GLN A 325 -5.44 -7.01 -0.97
C GLN A 325 -4.30 -7.04 -1.97
N THR A 326 -3.26 -6.26 -1.71
CA THR A 326 -2.02 -6.24 -2.50
C THR A 326 -0.83 -6.44 -1.58
N ASP A 327 0.13 -7.24 -2.02
CA ASP A 327 1.46 -7.38 -1.42
C ASP A 327 2.50 -7.11 -2.50
N ASN A 328 3.47 -6.24 -2.22
CA ASN A 328 4.51 -5.89 -3.19
C ASN A 328 5.83 -5.61 -2.51
N ALA A 329 6.90 -5.76 -3.27
CA ALA A 329 8.24 -5.36 -2.85
C ALA A 329 9.19 -5.24 -4.04
N VAL A 330 10.27 -4.47 -3.84
CA VAL A 330 11.43 -4.38 -4.71
C VAL A 330 12.59 -5.08 -4.00
N GLY A 331 13.20 -6.03 -4.67
CA GLY A 331 14.38 -6.77 -4.21
C GLY A 331 15.66 -5.95 -4.30
N PRO A 332 16.76 -6.44 -3.71
CA PRO A 332 18.07 -5.76 -3.75
C PRO A 332 18.64 -5.56 -5.16
N ASP A 333 18.23 -6.39 -6.12
CA ASP A 333 18.62 -6.33 -7.53
C ASP A 333 17.78 -5.37 -8.37
N GLY A 334 16.77 -4.73 -7.76
CA GLY A 334 15.84 -3.83 -8.43
C GLY A 334 14.62 -4.52 -9.06
N THR A 335 14.52 -5.83 -8.99
CA THR A 335 13.32 -6.56 -9.42
C THR A 335 12.13 -6.21 -8.52
N ALA A 336 11.00 -5.86 -9.11
CA ALA A 336 9.76 -5.56 -8.41
C ALA A 336 8.72 -6.66 -8.62
N VAL A 337 7.97 -6.98 -7.58
CA VAL A 337 6.87 -7.95 -7.62
C VAL A 337 5.65 -7.37 -6.93
N THR A 338 4.50 -7.50 -7.57
CA THR A 338 3.19 -7.21 -6.97
C THR A 338 2.27 -8.42 -7.15
N VAL A 339 1.62 -8.82 -6.07
CA VAL A 339 0.53 -9.80 -6.05
C VAL A 339 -0.73 -9.11 -5.53
N ALA A 340 -1.81 -9.16 -6.30
CA ALA A 340 -3.13 -8.62 -5.94
C ALA A 340 -4.16 -9.75 -5.91
N VAL A 341 -4.95 -9.83 -4.84
CA VAL A 341 -6.04 -10.79 -4.66
C VAL A 341 -7.37 -10.08 -4.48
N THR A 342 -8.46 -10.69 -4.91
CA THR A 342 -9.79 -10.06 -5.00
C THR A 342 -10.73 -10.41 -3.86
N ALA A 343 -10.18 -10.74 -2.72
CA ALA A 343 -10.86 -10.84 -1.43
C ALA A 343 -9.84 -10.64 -0.31
N LEU A 344 -10.30 -10.26 0.87
CA LEU A 344 -9.44 -10.25 2.06
C LEU A 344 -9.22 -11.67 2.56
N PRO A 345 -8.07 -11.97 3.19
CA PRO A 345 -7.82 -13.25 3.86
C PRO A 345 -8.94 -13.67 4.82
N SER A 346 -9.50 -12.72 5.57
CA SER A 346 -10.62 -12.95 6.50
C SER A 346 -11.91 -13.36 5.80
N ALA A 347 -12.14 -12.90 4.57
CA ALA A 347 -13.34 -13.22 3.81
C ALA A 347 -13.35 -14.66 3.27
N ILE A 348 -12.18 -15.28 3.13
CA ILE A 348 -12.00 -16.64 2.62
C ILE A 348 -11.44 -17.62 3.66
N ALA A 349 -11.26 -17.16 4.89
CA ALA A 349 -10.77 -17.96 6.00
C ALA A 349 -11.83 -18.94 6.54
N ASP A 350 -11.38 -19.99 7.19
CA ASP A 350 -12.26 -20.85 7.97
C ASP A 350 -12.86 -20.07 9.14
N GLN A 351 -14.17 -19.89 9.12
CA GLN A 351 -14.89 -19.10 10.12
C GLN A 351 -14.85 -19.73 11.52
N ASN A 352 -14.60 -21.04 11.64
CA ASN A 352 -14.42 -21.72 12.93
C ASN A 352 -13.03 -21.48 13.53
N ASN A 353 -12.06 -21.01 12.71
CA ASN A 353 -10.69 -20.68 13.12
C ASN A 353 -10.19 -19.43 12.38
N LEU A 354 -10.99 -18.36 12.45
CA LEU A 354 -10.84 -17.16 11.60
C LEU A 354 -9.45 -16.55 11.66
N GLU A 355 -8.94 -16.26 12.85
CA GLU A 355 -7.68 -15.52 13.02
C GLU A 355 -6.49 -16.31 12.45
N SER A 356 -6.35 -17.59 12.82
CA SER A 356 -5.25 -18.43 12.34
C SER A 356 -5.33 -18.68 10.85
N SER A 357 -6.53 -18.95 10.32
CA SER A 357 -6.75 -19.19 8.89
C SER A 357 -6.51 -17.93 8.07
N ALA A 358 -6.99 -16.78 8.50
CA ALA A 358 -6.74 -15.49 7.82
C ALA A 358 -5.24 -15.15 7.81
N LYS A 359 -4.53 -15.39 8.92
CA LYS A 359 -3.09 -15.18 9.01
C LYS A 359 -2.32 -16.09 8.05
N GLU A 360 -2.69 -17.36 7.95
CA GLU A 360 -2.11 -18.29 6.98
C GLU A 360 -2.32 -17.81 5.54
N LYS A 361 -3.56 -17.43 5.18
CA LYS A 361 -3.87 -16.92 3.84
C LYS A 361 -3.03 -15.68 3.50
N HIS A 362 -2.93 -14.73 4.43
CA HIS A 362 -2.09 -13.56 4.24
C HIS A 362 -0.60 -13.91 4.10
N GLN A 363 -0.09 -14.87 4.87
CA GLN A 363 1.29 -15.33 4.74
C GLN A 363 1.58 -15.90 3.36
N ARG A 364 0.65 -16.66 2.77
CA ARG A 364 0.79 -17.21 1.40
C ARG A 364 0.98 -16.10 0.35
N ASN A 365 0.33 -14.95 0.47
CA ASN A 365 0.53 -13.81 -0.43
C ASN A 365 1.96 -13.27 -0.32
N LYS A 366 2.46 -13.10 0.92
CA LYS A 366 3.84 -12.64 1.18
C LYS A 366 4.87 -13.66 0.67
N ASP A 367 4.61 -14.97 0.86
CA ASP A 367 5.47 -16.04 0.39
C ASP A 367 5.56 -16.07 -1.14
N ALA A 368 4.46 -15.74 -1.85
CA ALA A 368 4.46 -15.63 -3.30
C ALA A 368 5.36 -14.48 -3.79
N VAL A 369 5.36 -13.34 -3.09
CA VAL A 369 6.27 -12.22 -3.37
C VAL A 369 7.72 -12.61 -3.08
N ASP A 370 8.02 -13.14 -1.88
CA ASP A 370 9.37 -13.57 -1.48
C ASP A 370 9.96 -14.60 -2.44
N ALA A 371 9.19 -15.65 -2.74
CA ALA A 371 9.62 -16.71 -3.63
C ALA A 371 9.87 -16.22 -5.06
N THR A 372 9.15 -15.21 -5.53
CA THR A 372 9.37 -14.61 -6.86
C THR A 372 10.63 -13.77 -6.85
N LEU A 373 10.85 -12.93 -5.84
CA LEU A 373 12.08 -12.13 -5.69
C LEU A 373 13.32 -12.99 -5.50
N CYS A 374 13.17 -14.18 -4.91
CA CYS A 374 14.27 -15.12 -4.67
C CYS A 374 14.48 -16.14 -5.80
N HIS A 375 13.76 -16.01 -6.91
CA HIS A 375 13.86 -16.92 -8.08
C HIS A 375 13.72 -18.41 -7.72
N LYS A 376 12.81 -18.73 -6.76
CA LYS A 376 12.57 -20.11 -6.27
C LYS A 376 11.49 -20.84 -7.04
#